data_dee9e67bbc311c7a3baf812e8d894ff2
#
_entry.id   dee9e67bbc311c7a3baf812e8d894ff2
#
_cell.length_a   1.000
_cell.length_b   1.000
_cell.length_c   1.000
_cell.angle_alpha   90.00
_cell.angle_beta   90.00
_cell.angle_gamma   90.00
#
_symmetry.space_group_name_H-M   'P 1'
#
loop_
_entity.id
_entity.type
_entity.pdbx_description
1 polymer ?
#
loop_
_entity_poly.entity_id
_entity_poly.type
_entity_poly.pdbx_seq_one_letter_code
_entity_poly.pdbx_strand_id
1 'polypeptide(L)'
;MTLFRPACFISTGSILIDIPLHVSRVPTPGGAITGASSGPVVGGGYTVVSAAARQGVPTALAATLGTGPNSARVRESMRLDRVELLVEELVGDIGTCTTLIEPSGRRTFITTAGVEGEPQREDLESIDLRAGDWVYATGYDLAHYTSRGILADWLLSIPDGVGLVIDLGPVQPDIPDQVLLPLLGRATMLTGNDLEMSRLEERLGGMRAIRQTCPQALIVHRTGVDGCVLHPVGEAAIEVPGFVREVVDTTGAGDTHTGVLVAGLLDGLDVVEAARRANAAAAHAVACSGPAQAPLREEIDEFLRGRR
;
A
#
# COMPACT_ATOMS: atom_id res chain seq x y z
N MET A 1 -32.06 11.46 -11.41
CA MET A 1 -31.66 10.03 -11.27
C MET A 1 -30.17 10.03 -10.94
N THR A 2 -29.80 9.95 -9.67
CA THR A 2 -28.39 9.86 -9.24
C THR A 2 -27.90 8.50 -9.74
N LEU A 3 -27.04 8.48 -10.75
CA LEU A 3 -26.35 7.27 -11.19
C LEU A 3 -25.58 6.72 -10.00
N PHE A 4 -25.95 5.53 -9.54
CA PHE A 4 -25.27 4.85 -8.44
C PHE A 4 -23.87 4.45 -8.93
N ARG A 5 -22.84 5.21 -8.55
CA ARG A 5 -21.46 4.82 -8.76
C ARG A 5 -21.09 3.80 -7.68
N PRO A 6 -20.53 2.63 -8.04
CA PRO A 6 -20.01 1.71 -7.04
C PRO A 6 -18.91 2.37 -6.21
N ALA A 7 -18.72 1.89 -4.99
CA ALA A 7 -17.67 2.36 -4.12
C ALA A 7 -16.27 2.12 -4.73
N CYS A 8 -15.36 3.06 -4.50
CA CYS A 8 -14.03 3.11 -5.10
C CYS A 8 -12.93 2.99 -4.04
N PHE A 9 -11.85 2.29 -4.35
CA PHE A 9 -10.62 2.30 -3.56
C PHE A 9 -9.63 3.29 -4.17
N ILE A 10 -9.22 4.29 -3.40
CA ILE A 10 -8.42 5.43 -3.85
C ILE A 10 -7.09 5.43 -3.09
N SER A 11 -5.96 5.39 -3.79
CA SER A 11 -4.63 5.50 -3.18
C SER A 11 -4.09 6.92 -3.32
N THR A 12 -3.60 7.48 -2.21
CA THR A 12 -2.80 8.72 -2.19
C THR A 12 -1.30 8.45 -2.20
N GLY A 13 -0.91 7.17 -2.14
CA GLY A 13 0.48 6.77 -2.01
C GLY A 13 1.34 7.21 -3.21
N SER A 14 2.46 7.86 -2.92
CA SER A 14 3.44 8.27 -3.92
C SER A 14 3.89 7.11 -4.79
N ILE A 15 4.03 7.37 -6.08
CA ILE A 15 4.38 6.37 -7.09
C ILE A 15 5.80 6.60 -7.57
N LEU A 16 6.59 5.54 -7.59
CA LEU A 16 7.97 5.55 -8.04
C LEU A 16 8.18 4.45 -9.09
N ILE A 17 9.25 4.59 -9.86
CA ILE A 17 9.75 3.48 -10.66
C ILE A 17 10.81 2.74 -9.88
N ASP A 18 10.51 1.50 -9.49
CA ASP A 18 11.46 0.60 -8.86
C ASP A 18 12.42 0.01 -9.89
N ILE A 19 13.72 0.06 -9.59
CA ILE A 19 14.80 -0.50 -10.42
C ILE A 19 15.55 -1.54 -9.58
N PRO A 20 15.08 -2.81 -9.55
CA PRO A 20 15.75 -3.86 -8.81
C PRO A 20 17.07 -4.25 -9.49
N LEU A 21 18.17 -4.26 -8.72
CA LEU A 21 19.50 -4.67 -9.14
C LEU A 21 20.02 -5.78 -8.23
N HIS A 22 20.09 -6.98 -8.74
CA HIS A 22 20.74 -8.11 -8.06
C HIS A 22 22.25 -7.94 -8.13
N VAL A 23 22.88 -7.79 -6.98
CA VAL A 23 24.31 -7.49 -6.85
C VAL A 23 24.99 -8.47 -5.91
N SER A 24 26.28 -8.73 -6.10
CA SER A 24 27.04 -9.61 -5.19
C SER A 24 27.26 -8.99 -3.80
N ARG A 25 27.28 -7.67 -3.71
CA ARG A 25 27.43 -6.87 -2.50
C ARG A 25 27.08 -5.41 -2.80
N VAL A 26 26.86 -4.59 -1.77
CA VAL A 26 26.86 -3.13 -1.93
C VAL A 26 28.30 -2.68 -2.23
N PRO A 27 28.56 -1.82 -3.25
CA PRO A 27 29.89 -1.34 -3.55
C PRO A 27 30.43 -0.44 -2.42
N THR A 28 31.74 -0.56 -2.16
CA THR A 28 32.41 0.40 -1.26
C THR A 28 32.56 1.76 -1.94
N PRO A 29 32.72 2.87 -1.20
CA PRO A 29 32.98 4.18 -1.78
C PRO A 29 34.15 4.16 -2.78
N GLY A 30 33.92 4.69 -3.99
CA GLY A 30 34.88 4.67 -5.11
C GLY A 30 34.98 3.34 -5.87
N GLY A 31 34.28 2.29 -5.42
CA GLY A 31 34.24 0.98 -6.09
C GLY A 31 33.17 0.89 -7.16
N ALA A 32 33.28 -0.15 -8.00
CA ALA A 32 32.30 -0.51 -9.01
C ALA A 32 31.96 -2.00 -8.91
N ILE A 33 30.72 -2.35 -9.22
CA ILE A 33 30.24 -3.73 -9.35
C ILE A 33 29.33 -3.85 -10.57
N THR A 34 29.19 -5.07 -11.09
CA THR A 34 28.18 -5.40 -12.09
C THR A 34 27.03 -6.13 -11.40
N GLY A 35 25.81 -5.76 -11.71
CA GLY A 35 24.59 -6.42 -11.27
C GLY A 35 23.71 -6.88 -12.42
N ALA A 36 22.71 -7.67 -12.11
CA ALA A 36 21.62 -8.05 -13.02
C ALA A 36 20.36 -7.28 -12.65
N SER A 37 19.59 -6.84 -13.65
CA SER A 37 18.31 -6.16 -13.46
C SER A 37 17.20 -6.90 -14.20
N SER A 38 16.03 -7.01 -13.59
CA SER A 38 14.80 -7.46 -14.25
C SER A 38 14.09 -6.33 -15.01
N GLY A 39 14.65 -5.14 -15.00
CA GLY A 39 14.07 -3.94 -15.61
C GLY A 39 13.28 -3.09 -14.61
N PRO A 40 12.94 -1.86 -15.03
CA PRO A 40 12.15 -0.96 -14.20
C PRO A 40 10.67 -1.37 -14.13
N VAL A 41 10.06 -1.28 -12.95
CA VAL A 41 8.68 -1.62 -12.68
C VAL A 41 7.99 -0.49 -11.93
N VAL A 42 6.68 -0.37 -12.10
CA VAL A 42 5.88 0.59 -11.34
C VAL A 42 5.70 0.09 -9.91
N GLY A 43 6.03 0.93 -8.93
CA GLY A 43 5.97 0.60 -7.51
C GLY A 43 5.29 1.69 -6.68
N GLY A 44 5.56 1.69 -5.38
CA GLY A 44 4.94 2.62 -4.42
C GLY A 44 3.44 2.42 -4.30
N GLY A 45 2.71 3.51 -4.12
CA GLY A 45 1.25 3.52 -3.93
C GLY A 45 0.42 2.94 -5.09
N TYR A 46 1.04 2.67 -6.25
CA TYR A 46 0.39 1.96 -7.34
C TYR A 46 0.18 0.48 -7.04
N THR A 47 1.07 -0.16 -6.30
CA THR A 47 1.01 -1.61 -6.04
C THR A 47 -0.27 -2.00 -5.32
N VAL A 48 -0.68 -1.22 -4.31
CA VAL A 48 -1.91 -1.50 -3.53
C VAL A 48 -3.17 -1.33 -4.36
N VAL A 49 -3.24 -0.27 -5.19
CA VAL A 49 -4.43 0.00 -6.01
C VAL A 49 -4.54 -0.97 -7.18
N SER A 50 -3.42 -1.35 -7.79
CA SER A 50 -3.36 -2.41 -8.81
C SER A 50 -3.84 -3.75 -8.26
N ALA A 51 -3.44 -4.10 -7.03
CA ALA A 51 -3.89 -5.31 -6.37
C ALA A 51 -5.41 -5.35 -6.20
N ALA A 52 -6.02 -4.24 -5.80
CA ALA A 52 -7.48 -4.11 -5.70
C ALA A 52 -8.16 -4.13 -7.08
N ALA A 53 -7.63 -3.40 -8.06
CA ALA A 53 -8.15 -3.37 -9.43
C ALA A 53 -8.24 -4.77 -10.05
N ARG A 54 -7.24 -5.61 -9.80
CA ARG A 54 -7.17 -7.01 -10.25
C ARG A 54 -8.20 -7.90 -9.57
N GLN A 55 -8.83 -7.42 -8.49
CA GLN A 55 -10.00 -8.07 -7.90
C GLN A 55 -11.32 -7.59 -8.51
N GLY A 56 -11.28 -6.65 -9.45
CA GLY A 56 -12.45 -6.18 -10.21
C GLY A 56 -13.24 -5.07 -9.52
N VAL A 57 -12.73 -4.47 -8.45
CA VAL A 57 -13.36 -3.30 -7.82
C VAL A 57 -12.90 -2.00 -8.48
N PRO A 58 -13.74 -0.94 -8.50
CA PRO A 58 -13.33 0.37 -8.96
C PRO A 58 -12.15 0.92 -8.16
N THR A 59 -11.15 1.45 -8.85
CA THR A 59 -9.93 1.95 -8.23
C THR A 59 -9.46 3.23 -8.88
N ALA A 60 -8.85 4.10 -8.07
CA ALA A 60 -8.31 5.36 -8.55
C ALA A 60 -7.02 5.76 -7.80
N LEU A 61 -6.28 6.67 -8.41
CA LEU A 61 -5.11 7.32 -7.84
C LEU A 61 -5.40 8.78 -7.56
N ALA A 62 -5.14 9.21 -6.33
CA ALA A 62 -5.07 10.61 -5.89
C ALA A 62 -3.61 10.99 -5.58
N ALA A 63 -2.67 10.43 -6.35
CA ALA A 63 -1.23 10.66 -6.22
C ALA A 63 -0.72 11.42 -7.44
N THR A 64 0.19 12.36 -7.20
CA THR A 64 0.74 13.24 -8.25
C THR A 64 1.58 12.43 -9.24
N LEU A 65 1.25 12.56 -10.52
CA LEU A 65 2.06 12.10 -11.65
C LEU A 65 2.61 13.28 -12.43
N GLY A 66 3.61 12.99 -13.23
CA GLY A 66 4.21 13.99 -14.13
C GLY A 66 3.95 13.72 -15.61
N THR A 67 4.44 14.63 -16.45
CA THR A 67 4.38 14.49 -17.92
C THR A 67 5.54 13.70 -18.52
N GLY A 68 6.47 13.23 -17.66
CA GLY A 68 7.70 12.57 -18.10
C GLY A 68 7.56 11.08 -18.44
N PRO A 69 8.66 10.43 -18.87
CA PRO A 69 8.67 9.06 -19.34
C PRO A 69 8.38 8.01 -18.25
N ASN A 70 8.76 8.24 -16.99
CA ASN A 70 8.43 7.36 -15.88
C ASN A 70 6.91 7.38 -15.60
N SER A 71 6.34 8.58 -15.54
CA SER A 71 4.89 8.78 -15.41
C SER A 71 4.11 8.16 -16.59
N ALA A 72 4.67 8.18 -17.80
CA ALA A 72 4.07 7.51 -18.94
C ALA A 72 3.97 5.98 -18.76
N ARG A 73 4.94 5.36 -18.07
CA ARG A 73 4.87 3.93 -17.71
C ARG A 73 3.75 3.65 -16.71
N VAL A 74 3.58 4.53 -15.74
CA VAL A 74 2.47 4.42 -14.77
C VAL A 74 1.13 4.50 -15.48
N ARG A 75 0.94 5.49 -16.39
CA ARG A 75 -0.30 5.61 -17.19
C ARG A 75 -0.61 4.35 -17.99
N GLU A 76 0.40 3.72 -18.58
CA GLU A 76 0.18 2.46 -19.30
C GLU A 76 -0.27 1.34 -18.35
N SER A 77 0.34 1.21 -17.18
CA SER A 77 -0.11 0.25 -16.16
C SER A 77 -1.53 0.54 -15.68
N MET A 78 -1.86 1.81 -15.44
CA MET A 78 -3.21 2.25 -15.06
C MET A 78 -4.25 1.88 -16.14
N ARG A 79 -3.91 2.08 -17.41
CA ARG A 79 -4.78 1.71 -18.53
C ARG A 79 -5.06 0.20 -18.56
N LEU A 80 -4.03 -0.63 -18.32
CA LEU A 80 -4.17 -2.09 -18.27
C LEU A 80 -5.02 -2.56 -17.08
N ASP A 81 -4.79 -2.00 -15.91
CA ASP A 81 -5.52 -2.34 -14.67
C ASP A 81 -6.84 -1.55 -14.53
N ARG A 82 -7.15 -0.61 -15.44
CA ARG A 82 -8.33 0.26 -15.42
C ARG A 82 -8.42 1.13 -14.16
N VAL A 83 -7.27 1.63 -13.72
CA VAL A 83 -7.17 2.58 -12.61
C VAL A 83 -7.36 4.00 -13.12
N GLU A 84 -8.20 4.80 -12.46
CA GLU A 84 -8.46 6.20 -12.82
C GLU A 84 -7.46 7.13 -12.13
N LEU A 85 -7.06 8.24 -12.76
CA LEU A 85 -6.29 9.34 -12.13
C LEU A 85 -7.26 10.46 -11.75
N LEU A 86 -7.25 10.88 -10.49
CA LEU A 86 -8.17 11.88 -9.94
C LEU A 86 -7.57 13.27 -9.79
N VAL A 87 -6.27 13.42 -10.03
CA VAL A 87 -5.51 14.67 -9.86
C VAL A 87 -4.86 15.07 -11.18
N GLU A 88 -4.54 16.34 -11.35
CA GLU A 88 -3.85 16.84 -12.54
C GLU A 88 -2.38 16.43 -12.55
N GLU A 89 -1.81 16.27 -13.74
CA GLU A 89 -0.39 15.96 -13.91
C GLU A 89 0.45 17.24 -13.84
N LEU A 90 1.59 17.17 -13.15
CA LEU A 90 2.56 18.26 -13.10
C LEU A 90 3.59 18.15 -14.22
N VAL A 91 4.13 19.30 -14.63
CA VAL A 91 5.28 19.34 -15.54
C VAL A 91 6.50 18.78 -14.82
N GLY A 92 7.04 17.66 -15.30
CA GLY A 92 8.16 16.94 -14.68
C GLY A 92 7.98 15.45 -14.78
N ASP A 93 8.70 14.71 -13.95
CA ASP A 93 8.56 13.26 -13.88
C ASP A 93 8.61 12.75 -12.44
N ILE A 94 8.06 11.58 -12.20
CA ILE A 94 8.17 10.88 -10.91
C ILE A 94 9.58 10.35 -10.71
N GLY A 95 9.94 10.18 -9.44
CA GLY A 95 11.22 9.65 -9.02
C GLY A 95 11.42 8.15 -9.30
N THR A 96 12.59 7.68 -8.93
CA THR A 96 12.98 6.27 -9.05
C THR A 96 13.53 5.75 -7.74
N CYS A 97 13.35 4.46 -7.48
CA CYS A 97 13.96 3.76 -6.35
C CYS A 97 14.85 2.63 -6.89
N THR A 98 16.16 2.82 -6.86
CA THR A 98 17.11 1.74 -7.17
C THR A 98 17.29 0.88 -5.93
N THR A 99 16.93 -0.41 -6.03
CA THR A 99 17.05 -1.38 -4.95
C THR A 99 18.20 -2.33 -5.22
N LEU A 100 19.28 -2.24 -4.44
CA LEU A 100 20.38 -3.20 -4.49
C LEU A 100 19.97 -4.43 -3.65
N ILE A 101 19.91 -5.60 -4.28
CA ILE A 101 19.48 -6.87 -3.68
C ILE A 101 20.70 -7.81 -3.61
N GLU A 102 21.15 -8.11 -2.40
CA GLU A 102 22.26 -9.03 -2.16
C GLU A 102 21.79 -10.49 -2.09
N PRO A 103 22.67 -11.50 -2.28
CA PRO A 103 22.31 -12.92 -2.20
C PRO A 103 21.70 -13.34 -0.87
N SER A 104 21.96 -12.59 0.21
CA SER A 104 21.37 -12.77 1.54
C SER A 104 19.90 -12.35 1.62
N GLY A 105 19.35 -11.74 0.55
CA GLY A 105 18.05 -11.06 0.57
C GLY A 105 18.08 -9.65 1.16
N ARG A 106 19.24 -9.18 1.65
CA ARG A 106 19.38 -7.81 2.17
C ARG A 106 19.21 -6.80 1.05
N ARG A 107 18.47 -5.72 1.34
CA ARG A 107 18.18 -4.65 0.40
C ARG A 107 18.73 -3.32 0.85
N THR A 108 19.23 -2.55 -0.10
CA THR A 108 19.67 -1.16 0.08
C THR A 108 19.01 -0.31 -0.98
N PHE A 109 18.34 0.76 -0.55
CA PHE A 109 17.53 1.61 -1.41
C PHE A 109 18.25 2.93 -1.69
N ILE A 110 18.15 3.38 -2.95
CA ILE A 110 18.63 4.70 -3.40
C ILE A 110 17.45 5.33 -4.14
N THR A 111 16.80 6.29 -3.48
CA THR A 111 15.61 6.95 -4.02
C THR A 111 15.96 8.35 -4.52
N THR A 112 15.45 8.70 -5.72
CA THR A 112 15.44 10.06 -6.24
C THR A 112 14.01 10.57 -6.16
N ALA A 113 13.82 11.78 -5.66
CA ALA A 113 12.53 12.44 -5.64
C ALA A 113 12.19 13.05 -6.99
N GLY A 114 10.90 13.11 -7.31
CA GLY A 114 10.30 13.79 -8.44
C GLY A 114 9.01 14.49 -8.02
N VAL A 115 8.09 14.69 -8.96
CA VAL A 115 6.83 15.40 -8.72
C VAL A 115 5.85 14.64 -7.82
N GLU A 116 6.05 13.34 -7.59
CA GLU A 116 5.22 12.52 -6.68
C GLU A 116 5.20 13.03 -5.24
N GLY A 117 6.24 13.77 -4.84
CA GLY A 117 6.33 14.39 -3.52
C GLY A 117 5.61 15.74 -3.40
N GLU A 118 4.90 16.19 -4.43
CA GLU A 118 4.29 17.52 -4.54
C GLU A 118 2.77 17.46 -4.73
N PRO A 119 1.99 16.88 -3.78
CA PRO A 119 0.55 16.85 -3.89
C PRO A 119 -0.01 18.28 -3.90
N GLN A 120 -0.97 18.52 -4.79
CA GLN A 120 -1.65 19.80 -4.89
C GLN A 120 -2.92 19.79 -4.05
N ARG A 121 -3.07 20.76 -3.16
CA ARG A 121 -4.23 20.85 -2.25
C ARG A 121 -5.55 20.97 -3.03
N GLU A 122 -5.55 21.82 -4.04
CA GLU A 122 -6.73 22.11 -4.86
C GLU A 122 -7.23 20.86 -5.59
N ASP A 123 -6.31 20.02 -6.07
CA ASP A 123 -6.65 18.76 -6.73
C ASP A 123 -7.29 17.78 -5.76
N LEU A 124 -6.69 17.59 -4.58
CA LEU A 124 -7.22 16.69 -3.55
C LEU A 124 -8.60 17.15 -3.07
N GLU A 125 -8.81 18.46 -2.86
CA GLU A 125 -10.08 19.05 -2.43
C GLU A 125 -11.16 18.94 -3.53
N SER A 126 -10.78 18.79 -4.81
CA SER A 126 -11.71 18.62 -5.92
C SER A 126 -12.27 17.20 -6.04
N ILE A 127 -11.68 16.21 -5.34
CA ILE A 127 -12.10 14.81 -5.44
C ILE A 127 -13.49 14.62 -4.83
N ASP A 128 -14.46 14.16 -5.65
CA ASP A 128 -15.82 13.83 -5.19
C ASP A 128 -15.85 12.49 -4.46
N LEU A 129 -15.48 12.50 -3.17
CA LEU A 129 -15.57 11.33 -2.29
C LEU A 129 -16.99 11.07 -1.85
N ARG A 130 -17.39 9.80 -1.80
CA ARG A 130 -18.75 9.36 -1.43
C ARG A 130 -18.72 8.32 -0.33
N ALA A 131 -19.77 8.27 0.45
CA ALA A 131 -19.92 7.21 1.45
C ALA A 131 -19.77 5.82 0.82
N GLY A 132 -18.94 4.99 1.45
CA GLY A 132 -18.53 3.68 0.95
C GLY A 132 -17.21 3.67 0.19
N ASP A 133 -16.69 4.81 -0.29
CA ASP A 133 -15.34 4.89 -0.83
C ASP A 133 -14.30 4.62 0.28
N TRP A 134 -13.13 4.13 -0.11
CA TRP A 134 -12.01 3.92 0.78
C TRP A 134 -10.77 4.65 0.28
N VAL A 135 -10.13 5.42 1.15
CA VAL A 135 -8.88 6.14 0.87
C VAL A 135 -7.72 5.44 1.59
N TYR A 136 -6.65 5.18 0.87
CA TYR A 136 -5.42 4.58 1.39
C TYR A 136 -4.32 5.62 1.47
N ALA A 137 -3.65 5.68 2.60
CA ALA A 137 -2.46 6.49 2.82
C ALA A 137 -1.33 5.64 3.42
N THR A 138 -0.12 5.88 2.94
CA THR A 138 1.08 5.16 3.39
C THR A 138 1.92 6.00 4.33
N GLY A 139 2.60 5.35 5.27
CA GLY A 139 3.55 6.00 6.16
C GLY A 139 4.67 6.75 5.42
N TYR A 140 5.03 6.32 4.21
CA TYR A 140 6.04 7.02 3.40
C TYR A 140 5.62 8.46 3.10
N ASP A 141 4.39 8.69 2.68
CA ASP A 141 3.88 10.03 2.37
C ASP A 141 3.71 10.90 3.62
N LEU A 142 3.32 10.25 4.74
CA LEU A 142 3.15 10.91 6.04
C LEU A 142 4.50 11.25 6.72
N ALA A 143 5.58 10.55 6.38
CA ALA A 143 6.93 10.88 6.82
C ALA A 143 7.58 11.95 5.93
N HIS A 144 7.19 12.03 4.65
CA HIS A 144 7.82 12.90 3.68
C HIS A 144 7.54 14.38 3.97
N TYR A 145 8.60 15.19 4.04
CA TYR A 145 8.52 16.57 4.53
C TYR A 145 7.60 17.47 3.71
N THR A 146 7.58 17.34 2.39
CA THR A 146 6.79 18.22 1.49
C THR A 146 5.32 17.83 1.41
N SER A 147 5.01 16.54 1.38
CA SER A 147 3.64 16.03 1.17
C SER A 147 2.81 15.93 2.45
N ARG A 148 3.46 15.58 3.58
CA ARG A 148 2.76 15.19 4.82
C ARG A 148 1.73 16.19 5.34
N GLY A 149 2.00 17.50 5.22
CA GLY A 149 1.11 18.53 5.73
C GLY A 149 -0.18 18.62 4.92
N ILE A 150 -0.06 18.66 3.60
CA ILE A 150 -1.20 18.74 2.68
C ILE A 150 -2.02 17.46 2.78
N LEU A 151 -1.35 16.29 2.74
CA LEU A 151 -2.05 15.01 2.82
C LEU A 151 -2.73 14.80 4.16
N ALA A 152 -2.08 15.10 5.30
CA ALA A 152 -2.68 14.93 6.61
C ALA A 152 -3.93 15.81 6.78
N ASP A 153 -3.85 17.07 6.38
CA ASP A 153 -4.98 18.01 6.43
C ASP A 153 -6.17 17.47 5.60
N TRP A 154 -5.90 17.03 4.36
CA TRP A 154 -6.94 16.49 3.49
C TRP A 154 -7.52 15.18 4.02
N LEU A 155 -6.70 14.22 4.46
CA LEU A 155 -7.13 12.94 5.02
C LEU A 155 -8.00 13.11 6.27
N LEU A 156 -7.74 14.14 7.08
CA LEU A 156 -8.57 14.49 8.23
C LEU A 156 -9.89 15.17 7.83
N SER A 157 -9.96 15.75 6.64
CA SER A 157 -11.15 16.43 6.12
C SER A 157 -12.09 15.53 5.32
N ILE A 158 -11.70 14.28 5.00
CA ILE A 158 -12.54 13.37 4.21
C ILE A 158 -13.88 13.11 4.93
N PRO A 159 -15.00 13.04 4.16
CA PRO A 159 -16.34 12.95 4.75
C PRO A 159 -16.54 11.69 5.63
N ASP A 160 -17.46 11.78 6.57
CA ASP A 160 -17.96 10.61 7.28
C ASP A 160 -18.56 9.59 6.28
N GLY A 161 -18.35 8.31 6.58
CA GLY A 161 -18.76 7.22 5.70
C GLY A 161 -17.75 6.84 4.60
N VAL A 162 -16.66 7.61 4.45
CA VAL A 162 -15.48 7.22 3.66
C VAL A 162 -14.49 6.51 4.57
N GLY A 163 -14.07 5.30 4.19
CA GLY A 163 -13.05 4.53 4.92
C GLY A 163 -11.67 5.15 4.75
N LEU A 164 -10.86 5.16 5.82
CA LEU A 164 -9.44 5.55 5.78
C LEU A 164 -8.57 4.36 6.20
N VAL A 165 -7.72 3.92 5.28
CA VAL A 165 -6.70 2.89 5.52
C VAL A 165 -5.37 3.58 5.75
N ILE A 166 -4.73 3.33 6.88
CA ILE A 166 -3.36 3.75 7.16
C ILE A 166 -2.46 2.51 7.14
N ASP A 167 -1.52 2.47 6.21
CA ASP A 167 -0.43 1.49 6.20
C ASP A 167 0.82 2.17 6.77
N LEU A 168 1.33 1.62 7.87
CA LEU A 168 2.41 2.28 8.64
C LEU A 168 3.72 2.41 7.85
N GLY A 169 4.08 1.35 7.13
CA GLY A 169 5.37 1.28 6.47
C GLY A 169 6.56 1.30 7.45
N PRO A 170 7.76 0.99 6.98
CA PRO A 170 8.97 0.93 7.82
C PRO A 170 9.43 2.30 8.34
N VAL A 171 8.95 3.40 7.75
CA VAL A 171 9.28 4.79 8.10
C VAL A 171 8.40 5.40 9.18
N GLN A 172 7.50 4.61 9.77
CA GLN A 172 6.59 5.05 10.82
C GLN A 172 7.29 5.82 11.98
N PRO A 173 8.53 5.52 12.40
CA PRO A 173 9.23 6.32 13.41
C PRO A 173 9.50 7.77 13.00
N ASP A 174 9.57 8.05 11.70
CA ASP A 174 9.86 9.39 11.17
C ASP A 174 8.59 10.26 11.00
N ILE A 175 7.40 9.68 11.21
CA ILE A 175 6.15 10.42 11.15
C ILE A 175 5.95 11.19 12.46
N PRO A 176 5.84 12.52 12.46
CA PRO A 176 5.61 13.28 13.68
C PRO A 176 4.27 12.92 14.35
N ASP A 177 4.23 12.90 15.70
CA ASP A 177 3.03 12.57 16.46
C ASP A 177 1.83 13.45 16.10
N GLN A 178 2.05 14.73 15.85
CA GLN A 178 1.03 15.68 15.43
C GLN A 178 0.38 15.35 14.08
N VAL A 179 1.03 14.52 13.27
CA VAL A 179 0.51 13.98 12.00
C VAL A 179 -0.13 12.63 12.22
N LEU A 180 0.61 11.70 12.84
CA LEU A 180 0.20 10.31 12.98
C LEU A 180 -1.02 10.12 13.88
N LEU A 181 -1.00 10.71 15.09
CA LEU A 181 -2.04 10.42 16.09
C LEU A 181 -3.46 10.85 15.66
N PRO A 182 -3.67 12.04 15.07
CA PRO A 182 -5.00 12.40 14.55
C PRO A 182 -5.47 11.45 13.43
N LEU A 183 -4.58 11.05 12.53
CA LEU A 183 -4.92 10.12 11.44
C LEU A 183 -5.27 8.72 11.96
N LEU A 184 -4.53 8.22 12.95
CA LEU A 184 -4.88 6.97 13.63
C LEU A 184 -6.26 7.07 14.31
N GLY A 185 -6.60 8.21 14.90
CA GLY A 185 -7.92 8.47 15.49
C GLY A 185 -9.05 8.45 14.46
N ARG A 186 -8.78 8.83 13.21
CA ARG A 186 -9.73 8.84 12.08
C ARG A 186 -9.77 7.51 11.31
N ALA A 187 -8.73 6.67 11.45
CA ALA A 187 -8.58 5.46 10.65
C ALA A 187 -9.77 4.49 10.79
N THR A 188 -10.24 3.96 9.66
CA THR A 188 -11.18 2.83 9.60
C THR A 188 -10.43 1.50 9.59
N MET A 189 -9.21 1.50 9.04
CA MET A 189 -8.31 0.37 9.06
C MET A 189 -6.88 0.86 9.32
N LEU A 190 -6.18 0.16 10.21
CA LEU A 190 -4.74 0.29 10.43
C LEU A 190 -4.08 -1.03 10.05
N THR A 191 -3.06 -0.99 9.20
CA THR A 191 -2.34 -2.19 8.80
C THR A 191 -0.83 -2.01 8.95
N GLY A 192 -0.15 -3.08 9.32
CA GLY A 192 1.29 -3.12 9.47
C GLY A 192 1.79 -4.56 9.63
N ASN A 193 3.07 -4.78 9.30
CA ASN A 193 3.75 -6.06 9.57
C ASN A 193 4.27 -6.13 11.01
N ASP A 194 4.87 -7.26 11.41
CA ASP A 194 5.40 -7.48 12.76
C ASP A 194 6.32 -6.36 13.24
N LEU A 195 7.24 -5.90 12.38
CA LEU A 195 8.19 -4.84 12.74
C LEU A 195 7.48 -3.49 12.90
N GLU A 196 6.57 -3.17 12.01
CA GLU A 196 5.80 -1.92 12.01
C GLU A 196 4.87 -1.85 13.22
N MET A 197 4.17 -2.95 13.51
CA MET A 197 3.29 -3.06 14.69
C MET A 197 4.08 -3.02 15.99
N SER A 198 5.21 -3.74 16.09
CA SER A 198 6.08 -3.71 17.27
C SER A 198 6.60 -2.29 17.56
N ARG A 199 7.04 -1.56 16.54
CA ARG A 199 7.46 -0.17 16.69
C ARG A 199 6.34 0.77 17.14
N LEU A 200 5.12 0.54 16.62
CA LEU A 200 3.96 1.31 17.07
C LEU A 200 3.58 0.97 18.52
N GLU A 201 3.68 -0.30 18.92
CA GLU A 201 3.49 -0.72 20.31
C GLU A 201 4.52 -0.08 21.24
N GLU A 202 5.79 -0.07 20.87
CA GLU A 202 6.85 0.61 21.63
C GLU A 202 6.56 2.11 21.77
N ARG A 203 6.11 2.75 20.69
CA ARG A 203 5.81 4.19 20.66
C ARG A 203 4.62 4.58 21.51
N LEU A 204 3.55 3.78 21.52
CA LEU A 204 2.28 4.10 22.18
C LEU A 204 2.09 3.43 23.54
N GLY A 205 2.84 2.37 23.85
CA GLY A 205 2.72 1.61 25.10
C GLY A 205 1.89 0.32 25.00
N GLY A 206 1.96 -0.35 23.83
CA GLY A 206 1.37 -1.64 23.58
C GLY A 206 0.01 -1.64 22.85
N MET A 207 -0.47 -2.82 22.47
CA MET A 207 -1.70 -3.01 21.67
C MET A 207 -2.94 -2.32 22.28
N ARG A 208 -3.05 -2.29 23.60
CA ARG A 208 -4.16 -1.60 24.28
C ARG A 208 -4.16 -0.09 23.97
N ALA A 209 -2.99 0.54 23.98
CA ALA A 209 -2.84 1.96 23.67
C ALA A 209 -3.08 2.23 22.19
N ILE A 210 -2.65 1.33 21.28
CA ILE A 210 -2.99 1.39 19.86
C ILE A 210 -4.51 1.38 19.70
N ARG A 211 -5.22 0.45 20.34
CA ARG A 211 -6.69 0.39 20.29
C ARG A 211 -7.36 1.67 20.80
N GLN A 212 -6.81 2.28 21.85
CA GLN A 212 -7.32 3.56 22.39
C GLN A 212 -7.09 4.72 21.40
N THR A 213 -5.99 4.70 20.67
CA THR A 213 -5.65 5.71 19.65
C THR A 213 -6.45 5.50 18.36
N CYS A 214 -6.76 4.25 18.00
CA CYS A 214 -7.54 3.88 16.81
C CYS A 214 -8.88 3.25 17.22
N PRO A 215 -9.81 3.99 17.86
CA PRO A 215 -10.98 3.39 18.53
C PRO A 215 -11.96 2.72 17.56
N GLN A 216 -11.99 3.15 16.30
CA GLN A 216 -12.91 2.65 15.28
C GLN A 216 -12.23 1.77 14.22
N ALA A 217 -10.91 1.62 14.26
CA ALA A 217 -10.18 0.93 13.21
C ALA A 217 -10.26 -0.59 13.36
N LEU A 218 -10.43 -1.30 12.26
CA LEU A 218 -9.96 -2.67 12.13
C LEU A 218 -8.42 -2.63 12.12
N ILE A 219 -7.75 -3.25 13.10
CA ILE A 219 -6.29 -3.36 13.09
C ILE A 219 -5.94 -4.68 12.43
N VAL A 220 -5.11 -4.64 11.39
CA VAL A 220 -4.66 -5.79 10.61
C VAL A 220 -3.16 -5.96 10.82
N HIS A 221 -2.79 -6.90 11.66
CA HIS A 221 -1.40 -7.25 11.93
C HIS A 221 -0.97 -8.38 11.01
N ARG A 222 -0.15 -8.08 10.01
CA ARG A 222 0.39 -9.03 9.04
C ARG A 222 1.57 -9.78 9.65
N THR A 223 1.48 -11.11 9.79
CA THR A 223 2.45 -11.98 10.46
C THR A 223 3.27 -12.84 9.48
N GLY A 224 3.47 -12.33 8.27
CA GLY A 224 4.28 -13.00 7.25
C GLY A 224 3.68 -14.32 6.80
N VAL A 225 4.46 -15.41 6.91
CA VAL A 225 4.03 -16.75 6.49
C VAL A 225 2.86 -17.28 7.31
N ASP A 226 2.70 -16.81 8.55
CA ASP A 226 1.62 -17.23 9.45
C ASP A 226 0.27 -16.58 9.08
N GLY A 227 0.29 -15.54 8.23
CA GLY A 227 -0.89 -14.87 7.72
C GLY A 227 -1.13 -13.51 8.34
N CYS A 228 -2.26 -13.33 9.03
CA CYS A 228 -2.54 -12.08 9.74
C CYS A 228 -3.41 -12.30 10.98
N VAL A 229 -3.32 -11.36 11.92
CA VAL A 229 -4.20 -11.27 13.07
C VAL A 229 -5.08 -10.04 12.90
N LEU A 230 -6.38 -10.23 12.88
CA LEU A 230 -7.38 -9.18 12.84
C LEU A 230 -7.77 -8.81 14.27
N HIS A 231 -7.80 -7.50 14.56
CA HIS A 231 -8.31 -6.99 15.82
C HIS A 231 -9.54 -6.11 15.53
N PRO A 232 -10.74 -6.69 15.45
CA PRO A 232 -11.97 -5.93 15.27
C PRO A 232 -12.29 -5.03 16.47
N VAL A 233 -13.18 -4.08 16.29
CA VAL A 233 -13.63 -3.19 17.38
C VAL A 233 -14.58 -3.95 18.31
N GLY A 234 -14.23 -4.02 19.58
CA GLY A 234 -15.12 -4.64 20.59
C GLY A 234 -15.17 -6.16 20.59
N GLU A 235 -14.34 -6.81 19.77
CA GLU A 235 -14.28 -8.28 19.67
C GLU A 235 -12.88 -8.81 20.01
N ALA A 236 -12.78 -10.12 20.19
CA ALA A 236 -11.51 -10.81 20.36
C ALA A 236 -10.71 -10.79 19.06
N ALA A 237 -9.38 -10.87 19.17
CA ALA A 237 -8.51 -11.01 18.01
C ALA A 237 -8.80 -12.33 17.26
N ILE A 238 -8.73 -12.29 15.94
CA ILE A 238 -9.01 -13.39 15.03
C ILE A 238 -7.75 -13.71 14.23
N GLU A 239 -7.19 -14.88 14.39
CA GLU A 239 -6.08 -15.35 13.57
C GLU A 239 -6.61 -15.88 12.24
N VAL A 240 -6.05 -15.39 11.14
CA VAL A 240 -6.35 -15.86 9.78
C VAL A 240 -5.09 -16.48 9.20
N PRO A 241 -5.03 -17.82 9.08
CA PRO A 241 -3.82 -18.51 8.66
C PRO A 241 -3.32 -18.09 7.28
N GLY A 242 -1.98 -18.04 7.13
CA GLY A 242 -1.31 -17.80 5.87
C GLY A 242 -1.18 -19.04 5.00
N PHE A 243 -0.44 -18.89 3.91
CA PHE A 243 -0.17 -19.98 2.97
C PHE A 243 1.33 -20.07 2.71
N VAL A 244 1.91 -21.20 3.04
CA VAL A 244 3.35 -21.46 2.82
C VAL A 244 3.66 -21.52 1.32
N ARG A 245 4.64 -20.74 0.87
CA ARG A 245 5.19 -20.71 -0.49
C ARG A 245 6.71 -20.59 -0.43
N GLU A 246 7.37 -21.01 -1.49
CA GLU A 246 8.76 -20.67 -1.72
C GLU A 246 8.86 -19.16 -2.02
N VAL A 247 9.66 -18.47 -1.23
CA VAL A 247 9.81 -17.01 -1.32
C VAL A 247 10.88 -16.67 -2.35
N VAL A 248 10.48 -15.93 -3.38
CA VAL A 248 11.35 -15.37 -4.42
C VAL A 248 11.63 -13.90 -4.14
N ASP A 249 10.57 -13.12 -3.90
CA ASP A 249 10.64 -11.69 -3.60
C ASP A 249 9.48 -11.26 -2.70
N THR A 250 9.76 -10.56 -1.61
CA THR A 250 8.74 -10.08 -0.68
C THR A 250 8.30 -8.64 -0.92
N THR A 251 8.85 -7.96 -1.94
CA THR A 251 8.51 -6.56 -2.25
C THR A 251 7.04 -6.45 -2.64
N GLY A 252 6.30 -5.51 -2.03
CA GLY A 252 4.89 -5.27 -2.33
C GLY A 252 3.90 -6.35 -1.85
N ALA A 253 4.36 -7.37 -1.09
CA ALA A 253 3.46 -8.38 -0.52
C ALA A 253 2.44 -7.75 0.45
N GLY A 254 2.87 -6.75 1.24
CA GLY A 254 2.01 -5.97 2.12
C GLY A 254 0.96 -5.17 1.36
N ASP A 255 1.36 -4.50 0.28
CA ASP A 255 0.46 -3.75 -0.60
C ASP A 255 -0.56 -4.68 -1.27
N THR A 256 -0.09 -5.84 -1.75
CA THR A 256 -0.97 -6.88 -2.33
C THR A 256 -2.00 -7.35 -1.31
N HIS A 257 -1.55 -7.65 -0.08
CA HIS A 257 -2.45 -8.05 1.00
C HIS A 257 -3.50 -6.95 1.28
N THR A 258 -3.06 -5.71 1.48
CA THR A 258 -3.95 -4.60 1.80
C THR A 258 -4.94 -4.32 0.67
N GLY A 259 -4.48 -4.28 -0.60
CA GLY A 259 -5.34 -4.04 -1.76
C GLY A 259 -6.41 -5.12 -1.94
N VAL A 260 -6.05 -6.40 -1.80
CA VAL A 260 -7.00 -7.52 -1.92
C VAL A 260 -7.97 -7.58 -0.73
N LEU A 261 -7.50 -7.26 0.50
CA LEU A 261 -8.36 -7.17 1.67
C LEU A 261 -9.45 -6.11 1.48
N VAL A 262 -9.06 -4.88 1.11
CA VAL A 262 -10.02 -3.79 0.88
C VAL A 262 -10.96 -4.13 -0.26
N ALA A 263 -10.48 -4.72 -1.35
CA ALA A 263 -11.32 -5.16 -2.45
C ALA A 263 -12.37 -6.18 -2.00
N GLY A 264 -11.99 -7.14 -1.15
CA GLY A 264 -12.93 -8.09 -0.57
C GLY A 264 -14.03 -7.43 0.27
N LEU A 265 -13.64 -6.43 1.07
CA LEU A 265 -14.60 -5.67 1.89
C LEU A 265 -15.54 -4.83 1.02
N LEU A 266 -15.04 -4.21 -0.06
CA LEU A 266 -15.85 -3.48 -1.04
C LEU A 266 -16.86 -4.37 -1.78
N ASP A 267 -16.48 -5.63 -2.01
CA ASP A 267 -17.37 -6.67 -2.58
C ASP A 267 -18.38 -7.25 -1.56
N GLY A 268 -18.32 -6.80 -0.30
CA GLY A 268 -19.22 -7.25 0.75
C GLY A 268 -18.87 -8.60 1.37
N LEU A 269 -17.64 -9.08 1.21
CA LEU A 269 -17.15 -10.26 1.95
C LEU A 269 -17.04 -9.93 3.44
N ASP A 270 -17.25 -10.94 4.28
CA ASP A 270 -16.88 -10.80 5.67
C ASP A 270 -15.36 -10.63 5.83
N VAL A 271 -14.95 -10.03 6.93
CA VAL A 271 -13.54 -9.62 7.13
C VAL A 271 -12.57 -10.81 7.17
N VAL A 272 -13.01 -11.98 7.64
CA VAL A 272 -12.17 -13.19 7.73
C VAL A 272 -11.94 -13.77 6.34
N GLU A 273 -12.98 -13.86 5.51
CA GLU A 273 -12.82 -14.33 4.12
C GLU A 273 -12.04 -13.33 3.27
N ALA A 274 -12.25 -12.02 3.44
CA ALA A 274 -11.46 -10.99 2.78
C ALA A 274 -9.98 -11.11 3.17
N ALA A 275 -9.65 -11.29 4.45
CA ALA A 275 -8.29 -11.49 4.93
C ALA A 275 -7.67 -12.82 4.45
N ARG A 276 -8.46 -13.89 4.39
CA ARG A 276 -8.01 -15.17 3.84
C ARG A 276 -7.62 -15.05 2.36
N ARG A 277 -8.39 -14.32 1.57
CA ARG A 277 -8.07 -14.02 0.17
C ARG A 277 -6.81 -13.15 0.06
N ALA A 278 -6.66 -12.16 0.93
CA ALA A 278 -5.49 -11.30 1.01
C ALA A 278 -4.21 -12.10 1.34
N ASN A 279 -4.28 -13.02 2.30
CA ASN A 279 -3.18 -13.94 2.61
C ASN A 279 -2.81 -14.83 1.41
N ALA A 280 -3.81 -15.33 0.67
CA ALA A 280 -3.57 -16.14 -0.53
C ALA A 280 -2.89 -15.32 -1.64
N ALA A 281 -3.33 -14.09 -1.84
CA ALA A 281 -2.74 -13.17 -2.82
C ALA A 281 -1.30 -12.79 -2.46
N ALA A 282 -1.02 -12.46 -1.20
CA ALA A 282 0.32 -12.18 -0.72
C ALA A 282 1.26 -13.39 -0.87
N ALA A 283 0.77 -14.60 -0.56
CA ALA A 283 1.52 -15.84 -0.75
C ALA A 283 1.79 -16.15 -2.23
N HIS A 284 0.90 -15.76 -3.15
CA HIS A 284 1.15 -15.85 -4.59
C HIS A 284 2.22 -14.84 -5.01
N ALA A 285 2.08 -13.59 -4.58
CA ALA A 285 2.97 -12.49 -4.93
C ALA A 285 4.42 -12.77 -4.53
N VAL A 286 4.68 -13.27 -3.32
CA VAL A 286 6.05 -13.56 -2.86
C VAL A 286 6.74 -14.69 -3.62
N ALA A 287 6.00 -15.52 -4.35
CA ALA A 287 6.53 -16.58 -5.22
C ALA A 287 6.91 -16.09 -6.62
N CYS A 288 6.64 -14.82 -6.95
CA CYS A 288 6.98 -14.20 -8.22
C CYS A 288 8.23 -13.31 -8.08
N SER A 289 8.97 -13.11 -9.16
CA SER A 289 10.12 -12.20 -9.19
C SER A 289 9.66 -10.77 -9.50
N GLY A 290 10.21 -9.82 -8.78
CA GLY A 290 9.91 -8.38 -8.92
C GLY A 290 8.84 -7.90 -7.95
N PRO A 291 8.63 -6.56 -7.81
CA PRO A 291 7.62 -6.02 -6.93
C PRO A 291 6.25 -6.58 -7.28
N ALA A 292 5.52 -6.94 -6.25
CA ALA A 292 4.38 -7.82 -6.26
C ALA A 292 3.45 -7.60 -7.45
N GLN A 293 3.36 -8.59 -8.28
CA GLN A 293 2.26 -8.71 -9.22
C GLN A 293 1.13 -9.44 -8.49
N ALA A 294 0.16 -8.66 -8.00
CA ALA A 294 -1.01 -9.26 -7.38
C ALA A 294 -1.70 -10.21 -8.36
N PRO A 295 -2.12 -11.40 -7.93
CA PRO A 295 -2.87 -12.33 -8.78
C PRO A 295 -4.25 -11.75 -9.14
N LEU A 296 -4.80 -12.20 -10.24
CA LEU A 296 -6.19 -11.93 -10.60
C LEU A 296 -7.14 -12.64 -9.63
N ARG A 297 -8.39 -12.19 -9.56
CA ARG A 297 -9.44 -12.80 -8.74
C ARG A 297 -9.56 -14.30 -9.00
N GLU A 298 -9.58 -14.69 -10.26
CA GLU A 298 -9.75 -16.08 -10.69
C GLU A 298 -8.56 -16.96 -10.25
N GLU A 299 -7.36 -16.40 -10.24
CA GLU A 299 -6.15 -17.10 -9.78
C GLU A 299 -6.20 -17.34 -8.26
N ILE A 300 -6.70 -16.37 -7.48
CA ILE A 300 -6.96 -16.56 -6.05
C ILE A 300 -8.03 -17.62 -5.82
N ASP A 301 -9.12 -17.58 -6.59
CA ASP A 301 -10.22 -18.55 -6.47
C ASP A 301 -9.76 -19.98 -6.79
N GLU A 302 -8.92 -20.14 -7.80
CA GLU A 302 -8.33 -21.43 -8.16
C GLU A 302 -7.39 -21.94 -7.04
N PHE A 303 -6.51 -21.07 -6.57
CA PHE A 303 -5.59 -21.39 -5.49
C PHE A 303 -6.31 -21.86 -4.20
N LEU A 304 -7.37 -21.14 -3.82
CA LEU A 304 -8.16 -21.49 -2.62
C LEU A 304 -8.99 -22.77 -2.79
N ARG A 305 -9.45 -23.08 -4.01
CA ARG A 305 -10.16 -24.33 -4.30
C ARG A 305 -9.26 -25.57 -4.22
N GLY A 306 -8.02 -25.45 -4.67
CA GLY A 306 -7.05 -26.55 -4.63
C GLY A 306 -6.52 -26.90 -3.23
N ARG A 307 -6.96 -26.16 -2.19
CA ARG A 307 -6.53 -26.34 -0.78
C ARG A 307 -7.67 -26.63 0.20
N ARG A 308 -8.83 -27.02 -0.32
CA ARG A 308 -9.96 -27.51 0.49
C ARG A 308 -9.80 -28.98 0.86
#